data_4713703fbd638efe738062fa8a04a5a6
#
_entry.id   4713703fbd638efe738062fa8a04a5a6
#
_cell.length_a   1.000
_cell.length_b   1.000
_cell.length_c   1.000
_cell.angle_alpha   90.00
_cell.angle_beta   90.00
_cell.angle_gamma   90.00
#
_symmetry.space_group_name_H-M   'P 1'
#
loop_
_entity.id
_entity.type
_entity.pdbx_description
1 polymer ?
#
loop_
_entity_poly.entity_id
_entity_poly.type
_entity_poly.pdbx_seq_one_letter_code
_entity_poly.pdbx_strand_id
1 'polypeptide(L)'
;MLFRSSVLSSEIHIVRHGIVDYQVAWNEQRKIHAEIAENKAPNTLILLEHPSVYTAGRRTENSERPKNGIDVVDVDRGGKITWHGPGQIVGYPIIRLAKRNEVVGFVRLIEEVLIEVLKEFGIVATQFAGNSGVWIRDQKGDRKIAAIGIRVAKGVTMHGFALNVNPDLTAFNEIIACGLPDVITTSMALELSRAITIAEVTPILEKHLLPALARVSA
;
A
#
# COMPACT_ATOMS: atom_id res chain seq x y z
N MET A 1 -27.97 2.82 -36.84
CA MET A 1 -26.54 2.70 -36.48
C MET A 1 -26.44 2.74 -34.95
N LEU A 2 -26.39 1.59 -34.33
CA LEU A 2 -26.41 1.46 -32.86
C LEU A 2 -24.95 1.52 -32.36
N PHE A 3 -24.56 2.62 -31.75
CA PHE A 3 -23.33 2.71 -31.00
C PHE A 3 -23.46 1.81 -29.77
N ARG A 4 -22.87 0.61 -29.82
CA ARG A 4 -22.58 -0.18 -28.62
C ARG A 4 -21.46 0.59 -27.87
N SER A 5 -21.87 1.33 -26.87
CA SER A 5 -20.96 1.76 -25.81
C SER A 5 -20.42 0.47 -25.17
N SER A 6 -19.16 0.13 -25.45
CA SER A 6 -18.45 -0.88 -24.69
C SER A 6 -18.23 -0.31 -23.30
N VAL A 7 -19.11 -0.66 -22.37
CA VAL A 7 -18.84 -0.57 -20.94
C VAL A 7 -17.65 -1.50 -20.73
N LEU A 8 -16.44 -0.95 -20.68
CA LEU A 8 -15.28 -1.66 -20.16
C LEU A 8 -15.69 -2.06 -18.75
N SER A 9 -15.70 -3.36 -18.48
CA SER A 9 -16.13 -3.91 -17.22
C SER A 9 -15.29 -3.27 -16.11
N SER A 10 -15.92 -2.91 -15.01
CA SER A 10 -15.27 -2.43 -13.78
C SER A 10 -14.43 -3.52 -13.08
N GLU A 11 -14.09 -4.56 -13.80
CA GLU A 11 -13.33 -5.71 -13.30
C GLU A 11 -11.87 -5.32 -13.12
N ILE A 12 -11.38 -5.50 -11.90
CA ILE A 12 -9.98 -5.28 -11.55
C ILE A 12 -9.19 -6.56 -11.86
N HIS A 13 -8.22 -6.47 -12.76
CA HIS A 13 -7.29 -7.57 -13.01
C HIS A 13 -6.35 -7.74 -11.81
N ILE A 14 -6.19 -8.98 -11.30
CA ILE A 14 -5.36 -9.25 -10.15
C ILE A 14 -4.11 -10.02 -10.61
N VAL A 15 -2.96 -9.46 -10.28
CA VAL A 15 -1.66 -10.09 -10.44
C VAL A 15 -1.10 -10.42 -9.06
N ARG A 16 -0.77 -11.70 -8.83
CA ARG A 16 -0.17 -12.13 -7.56
C ARG A 16 1.24 -12.64 -7.82
N HIS A 17 2.18 -12.07 -7.11
CA HIS A 17 3.55 -12.53 -7.09
C HIS A 17 3.92 -13.04 -5.69
N GLY A 18 5.04 -13.75 -5.59
CA GLY A 18 5.70 -14.01 -4.31
C GLY A 18 6.57 -12.83 -3.90
N ILE A 19 7.80 -13.12 -3.48
CA ILE A 19 8.80 -12.10 -3.15
C ILE A 19 9.46 -11.61 -4.45
N VAL A 20 9.34 -10.32 -4.75
CA VAL A 20 9.85 -9.67 -5.97
C VAL A 20 10.75 -8.49 -5.63
N ASP A 21 11.87 -8.36 -6.32
CA ASP A 21 12.73 -7.17 -6.21
C ASP A 21 11.96 -5.88 -6.46
N TYR A 22 12.27 -4.84 -5.66
CA TYR A 22 11.51 -3.59 -5.70
C TYR A 22 11.59 -2.90 -7.08
N GLN A 23 12.77 -2.87 -7.69
CA GLN A 23 12.96 -2.21 -8.99
C GLN A 23 12.24 -2.97 -10.12
N VAL A 24 12.20 -4.30 -10.03
CA VAL A 24 11.45 -5.15 -10.98
C VAL A 24 9.95 -4.84 -10.87
N ALA A 25 9.40 -4.87 -9.67
CA ALA A 25 7.98 -4.55 -9.44
C ALA A 25 7.64 -3.10 -9.82
N TRP A 26 8.54 -2.14 -9.57
CA TRP A 26 8.31 -0.74 -9.96
C TRP A 26 8.32 -0.54 -11.47
N ASN A 27 9.17 -1.26 -12.20
CA ASN A 27 9.17 -1.25 -13.67
C ASN A 27 7.87 -1.85 -14.23
N GLU A 28 7.37 -2.94 -13.64
CA GLU A 28 6.07 -3.54 -13.99
C GLU A 28 4.93 -2.54 -13.75
N GLN A 29 4.89 -1.87 -12.60
CA GLN A 29 3.91 -0.82 -12.32
C GLN A 29 3.93 0.29 -13.38
N ARG A 30 5.12 0.77 -13.76
CA ARG A 30 5.26 1.83 -14.79
C ARG A 30 4.70 1.40 -16.14
N LYS A 31 4.95 0.14 -16.54
CA LYS A 31 4.43 -0.41 -17.78
C LYS A 31 2.90 -0.47 -17.76
N ILE A 32 2.33 -1.10 -16.73
CA ILE A 32 0.88 -1.23 -16.56
C ILE A 32 0.22 0.17 -16.48
N HIS A 33 0.82 1.09 -15.71
CA HIS A 33 0.33 2.48 -15.62
C HIS A 33 0.27 3.16 -16.99
N ALA A 34 1.30 3.01 -17.82
CA ALA A 34 1.32 3.60 -19.16
C ALA A 34 0.23 3.00 -20.05
N GLU A 35 0.05 1.69 -20.02
CA GLU A 35 -0.97 0.97 -20.78
C GLU A 35 -2.40 1.37 -20.36
N ILE A 36 -2.66 1.48 -19.05
CA ILE A 36 -3.94 1.97 -18.53
C ILE A 36 -4.15 3.45 -18.92
N ALA A 37 -3.11 4.28 -18.82
CA ALA A 37 -3.19 5.69 -19.21
C ALA A 37 -3.54 5.88 -20.69
N GLU A 38 -3.24 4.92 -21.55
CA GLU A 38 -3.56 4.88 -22.96
C GLU A 38 -4.83 4.07 -23.30
N ASN A 39 -5.57 3.57 -22.30
CA ASN A 39 -6.73 2.67 -22.43
C ASN A 39 -6.41 1.36 -23.16
N LYS A 40 -5.20 0.82 -22.98
CA LYS A 40 -4.70 -0.43 -23.61
C LYS A 40 -4.72 -1.62 -22.65
N ALA A 41 -4.90 -1.38 -21.34
CA ALA A 41 -4.95 -2.42 -20.33
C ALA A 41 -6.10 -2.16 -19.34
N PRO A 42 -6.62 -3.20 -18.66
CA PRO A 42 -7.59 -3.07 -17.58
C PRO A 42 -6.94 -2.49 -16.32
N ASN A 43 -7.76 -1.91 -15.44
CA ASN A 43 -7.34 -1.58 -14.08
C ASN A 43 -6.77 -2.82 -13.39
N THR A 44 -5.63 -2.68 -12.72
CA THR A 44 -4.85 -3.82 -12.21
C THR A 44 -4.48 -3.63 -10.75
N LEU A 45 -4.64 -4.68 -9.94
CA LEU A 45 -4.10 -4.79 -8.59
C LEU A 45 -2.95 -5.79 -8.60
N ILE A 46 -1.75 -5.35 -8.21
CA ILE A 46 -0.63 -6.25 -7.95
C ILE A 46 -0.54 -6.48 -6.44
N LEU A 47 -0.45 -7.74 -6.01
CA LEU A 47 -0.16 -8.15 -4.63
C LEU A 47 1.13 -8.96 -4.60
N LEU A 48 2.03 -8.60 -3.69
CA LEU A 48 3.36 -9.22 -3.57
C LEU A 48 4.00 -8.95 -2.20
N GLU A 49 5.18 -9.49 -2.01
CA GLU A 49 6.14 -9.13 -0.97
C GLU A 49 7.44 -8.63 -1.62
N HIS A 50 8.28 -7.93 -0.87
CA HIS A 50 9.63 -7.54 -1.31
C HIS A 50 10.70 -8.20 -0.46
N PRO A 51 11.93 -8.40 -0.97
CA PRO A 51 13.12 -8.51 -0.13
C PRO A 51 13.28 -7.25 0.72
N SER A 52 14.08 -7.33 1.79
CA SER A 52 14.36 -6.17 2.64
C SER A 52 14.88 -4.99 1.83
N VAL A 53 14.14 -3.87 1.84
CA VAL A 53 14.46 -2.66 1.09
C VAL A 53 13.86 -1.42 1.74
N TYR A 54 14.62 -0.32 1.78
CA TYR A 54 14.08 0.99 2.12
C TYR A 54 13.66 1.75 0.87
N THR A 55 12.52 2.45 0.95
CA THR A 55 12.05 3.31 -0.14
C THR A 55 11.80 4.72 0.38
N ALA A 56 12.47 5.71 -0.24
CA ALA A 56 12.37 7.12 0.13
C ALA A 56 11.38 7.84 -0.79
N GLY A 57 10.23 8.25 -0.26
CA GLY A 57 9.26 9.08 -0.97
C GLY A 57 9.74 10.53 -1.10
N ARG A 58 9.02 11.34 -1.88
CA ARG A 58 9.41 12.71 -2.24
C ARG A 58 9.63 13.67 -1.08
N ARG A 59 9.09 13.36 0.11
CA ARG A 59 9.22 14.21 1.30
C ARG A 59 10.24 13.68 2.31
N THR A 60 11.03 12.67 1.93
CA THR A 60 12.07 12.11 2.80
C THR A 60 13.22 13.10 2.97
N GLU A 61 13.59 13.37 4.21
CA GLU A 61 14.73 14.17 4.58
C GLU A 61 15.98 13.28 4.78
N ASN A 62 17.17 13.83 4.61
CA ASN A 62 18.41 13.06 4.77
C ASN A 62 18.58 12.49 6.19
N SER A 63 18.10 13.21 7.21
CA SER A 63 18.12 12.79 8.61
C SER A 63 17.25 11.57 8.91
N GLU A 64 16.30 11.24 8.04
CA GLU A 64 15.35 10.13 8.20
C GLU A 64 15.88 8.82 7.59
N ARG A 65 16.94 8.91 6.78
CA ARG A 65 17.53 7.76 6.07
C ARG A 65 18.33 6.86 7.02
N PRO A 66 18.42 5.54 6.74
CA PRO A 66 19.19 4.60 7.53
C PRO A 66 20.69 4.94 7.48
N LYS A 67 21.38 4.69 8.58
CA LYS A 67 22.84 4.91 8.71
C LYS A 67 23.65 3.62 8.61
N ASN A 68 22.98 2.49 8.43
CA ASN A 68 23.57 1.14 8.44
C ASN A 68 24.16 0.69 7.08
N GLY A 69 24.19 1.58 6.07
CA GLY A 69 24.73 1.28 4.74
C GLY A 69 23.82 0.44 3.85
N ILE A 70 22.56 0.18 4.27
CA ILE A 70 21.56 -0.51 3.42
C ILE A 70 21.10 0.46 2.33
N ASP A 71 20.97 -0.05 1.11
CA ASP A 71 20.51 0.71 -0.05
C ASP A 71 19.08 1.26 0.15
N VAL A 72 18.92 2.52 -0.25
CA VAL A 72 17.64 3.22 -0.25
C VAL A 72 17.24 3.54 -1.67
N VAL A 73 16.08 3.06 -2.09
CA VAL A 73 15.53 3.39 -3.42
C VAL A 73 14.73 4.68 -3.33
N ASP A 74 15.18 5.72 -4.03
CA ASP A 74 14.43 6.97 -4.18
C ASP A 74 13.28 6.79 -5.16
N VAL A 75 12.06 7.10 -4.70
CA VAL A 75 10.82 6.84 -5.44
C VAL A 75 9.94 8.08 -5.54
N ASP A 76 9.05 8.08 -6.51
CA ASP A 76 8.20 9.23 -6.84
C ASP A 76 6.80 9.22 -6.18
N ARG A 77 6.56 8.34 -5.20
CA ARG A 77 5.35 8.34 -4.38
C ARG A 77 5.31 9.50 -3.39
N GLY A 78 4.12 9.80 -2.90
CA GLY A 78 3.94 10.66 -1.73
C GLY A 78 4.51 10.04 -0.45
N GLY A 79 4.64 10.86 0.59
CA GLY A 79 5.12 10.40 1.89
C GLY A 79 6.65 10.46 2.04
N LYS A 80 7.11 9.93 3.16
CA LYS A 80 8.49 9.87 3.61
C LYS A 80 9.07 8.46 3.44
N ILE A 81 10.22 8.19 4.06
CA ILE A 81 10.86 6.88 4.03
C ILE A 81 10.00 5.80 4.71
N THR A 82 10.05 4.60 4.16
CA THR A 82 9.52 3.38 4.78
C THR A 82 10.41 2.20 4.43
N TRP A 83 10.13 1.06 5.05
CA TRP A 83 10.78 -0.20 4.76
C TRP A 83 9.76 -1.22 4.24
N HIS A 84 10.22 -2.12 3.36
CA HIS A 84 9.51 -3.30 2.92
C HIS A 84 10.36 -4.55 3.15
N GLY A 85 9.71 -5.67 3.45
CA GLY A 85 10.38 -6.95 3.64
C GLY A 85 9.40 -8.11 3.72
N PRO A 86 9.92 -9.36 3.80
CA PRO A 86 9.10 -10.56 3.96
C PRO A 86 8.16 -10.47 5.16
N GLY A 87 6.95 -10.99 5.00
CA GLY A 87 5.89 -10.88 6.01
C GLY A 87 5.04 -9.62 5.90
N GLN A 88 5.30 -8.76 4.92
CA GLN A 88 4.51 -7.57 4.64
C GLN A 88 3.75 -7.76 3.33
N ILE A 89 2.41 -7.67 3.34
CA ILE A 89 1.63 -7.63 2.09
C ILE A 89 1.78 -6.23 1.48
N VAL A 90 2.33 -6.19 0.29
CA VAL A 90 2.40 -4.96 -0.51
C VAL A 90 1.35 -5.04 -1.62
N GLY A 91 0.50 -4.01 -1.70
CA GLY A 91 -0.53 -3.89 -2.71
C GLY A 91 -0.35 -2.64 -3.56
N TYR A 92 -0.31 -2.82 -4.87
CA TYR A 92 -0.20 -1.76 -5.86
C TYR A 92 -1.48 -1.69 -6.71
N PRO A 93 -2.50 -0.93 -6.31
CA PRO A 93 -3.67 -0.67 -7.13
C PRO A 93 -3.31 0.34 -8.23
N ILE A 94 -3.18 -0.12 -9.45
CA ILE A 94 -2.90 0.69 -10.64
C ILE A 94 -4.21 0.82 -11.39
N ILE A 95 -4.96 1.88 -11.08
CA ILE A 95 -6.31 2.07 -11.59
C ILE A 95 -6.51 3.48 -12.13
N ARG A 96 -7.35 3.59 -13.14
CA ARG A 96 -7.86 4.88 -13.60
C ARG A 96 -8.94 5.35 -12.64
N LEU A 97 -8.71 6.51 -12.01
CA LEU A 97 -9.69 7.10 -11.10
C LEU A 97 -10.82 7.78 -11.88
N ALA A 98 -12.06 7.52 -11.48
CA ALA A 98 -13.24 8.20 -12.03
C ALA A 98 -13.16 9.72 -11.81
N LYS A 99 -12.64 10.13 -10.65
CA LYS A 99 -12.31 11.52 -10.34
C LYS A 99 -10.80 11.72 -10.33
N ARG A 100 -10.26 12.27 -11.40
CA ARG A 100 -8.81 12.31 -11.72
C ARG A 100 -7.88 12.88 -10.64
N ASN A 101 -8.37 13.75 -9.77
CA ASN A 101 -7.55 14.48 -8.79
C ASN A 101 -7.88 14.12 -7.33
N GLU A 102 -8.65 13.07 -7.08
CA GLU A 102 -9.09 12.72 -5.73
C GLU A 102 -8.10 11.79 -5.02
N VAL A 103 -6.84 12.23 -4.92
CA VAL A 103 -5.76 11.44 -4.28
C VAL A 103 -6.04 11.20 -2.79
N VAL A 104 -6.52 12.23 -2.09
CA VAL A 104 -6.80 12.13 -0.65
C VAL A 104 -7.94 11.15 -0.38
N GLY A 105 -9.04 11.26 -1.14
CA GLY A 105 -10.17 10.32 -1.04
C GLY A 105 -9.75 8.88 -1.35
N PHE A 106 -8.85 8.69 -2.32
CA PHE A 106 -8.33 7.36 -2.63
C PHE A 106 -7.48 6.78 -1.48
N VAL A 107 -6.63 7.60 -0.85
CA VAL A 107 -5.87 7.18 0.33
C VAL A 107 -6.82 6.78 1.47
N ARG A 108 -7.86 7.58 1.74
CA ARG A 108 -8.88 7.28 2.78
C ARG A 108 -9.64 6.00 2.48
N LEU A 109 -9.99 5.74 1.22
CA LEU A 109 -10.61 4.49 0.79
C LEU A 109 -9.72 3.28 1.12
N ILE A 110 -8.42 3.34 0.81
CA ILE A 110 -7.49 2.25 1.13
C ILE A 110 -7.36 2.07 2.65
N GLU A 111 -7.32 3.15 3.43
CA GLU A 111 -7.31 3.07 4.90
C GLU A 111 -8.57 2.38 5.43
N GLU A 112 -9.75 2.75 4.96
CA GLU A 112 -11.03 2.14 5.35
C GLU A 112 -11.06 0.66 5.03
N VAL A 113 -10.62 0.26 3.84
CA VAL A 113 -10.52 -1.15 3.45
C VAL A 113 -9.60 -1.92 4.39
N LEU A 114 -8.40 -1.39 4.68
CA LEU A 114 -7.46 -2.07 5.57
C LEU A 114 -7.97 -2.16 7.01
N ILE A 115 -8.72 -1.17 7.48
CA ILE A 115 -9.39 -1.20 8.79
C ILE A 115 -10.44 -2.31 8.84
N GLU A 116 -11.28 -2.47 7.81
CA GLU A 116 -12.26 -3.55 7.76
C GLU A 116 -11.59 -4.94 7.66
N VAL A 117 -10.48 -5.06 6.92
CA VAL A 117 -9.66 -6.29 6.90
C VAL A 117 -9.16 -6.63 8.30
N LEU A 118 -8.55 -5.68 9.00
CA LEU A 118 -8.01 -5.88 10.36
C LEU A 118 -9.10 -6.25 11.36
N LYS A 119 -10.28 -5.66 11.22
CA LYS A 119 -11.45 -5.93 12.06
C LYS A 119 -11.95 -7.38 11.92
N GLU A 120 -11.87 -8.00 10.73
CA GLU A 120 -12.21 -9.43 10.55
C GLU A 120 -11.28 -10.36 11.36
N PHE A 121 -10.07 -9.89 11.68
CA PHE A 121 -9.14 -10.59 12.57
C PHE A 121 -9.25 -10.16 14.04
N GLY A 122 -10.19 -9.28 14.39
CA GLY A 122 -10.39 -8.78 15.76
C GLY A 122 -9.42 -7.65 16.16
N ILE A 123 -8.71 -7.04 15.21
CA ILE A 123 -7.82 -5.91 15.46
C ILE A 123 -8.59 -4.60 15.26
N VAL A 124 -8.68 -3.79 16.32
CA VAL A 124 -9.30 -2.46 16.27
C VAL A 124 -8.28 -1.44 15.77
N ALA A 125 -8.49 -0.96 14.56
CA ALA A 125 -7.62 0.00 13.91
C ALA A 125 -8.38 1.26 13.51
N THR A 126 -7.67 2.35 13.24
CA THR A 126 -8.25 3.65 12.90
C THR A 126 -7.39 4.44 11.93
N GLN A 127 -7.98 5.47 11.34
CA GLN A 127 -7.27 6.55 10.65
C GLN A 127 -6.67 7.51 11.68
N PHE A 128 -5.58 8.19 11.29
CA PHE A 128 -4.97 9.23 12.10
C PHE A 128 -4.98 10.56 11.31
N ALA A 129 -5.67 11.56 11.82
CA ALA A 129 -5.78 12.86 11.17
C ALA A 129 -4.39 13.47 10.87
N GLY A 130 -4.16 13.87 9.62
CA GLY A 130 -2.87 14.42 9.18
C GLY A 130 -1.80 13.38 8.80
N ASN A 131 -1.96 12.11 9.17
CA ASN A 131 -0.99 11.04 8.91
C ASN A 131 -1.62 9.91 8.10
N SER A 132 -1.14 9.67 6.88
CA SER A 132 -1.59 8.56 6.06
C SER A 132 -1.17 7.21 6.63
N GLY A 133 -2.03 6.19 6.43
CA GLY A 133 -1.83 4.83 6.89
C GLY A 133 -2.86 4.39 7.92
N VAL A 134 -2.71 3.17 8.43
CA VAL A 134 -3.62 2.58 9.41
C VAL A 134 -2.92 2.41 10.75
N TRP A 135 -3.63 2.71 11.82
CA TRP A 135 -3.07 2.88 13.15
C TRP A 135 -3.86 2.12 14.22
N ILE A 136 -3.14 1.58 15.19
CA ILE A 136 -3.69 1.12 16.45
C ILE A 136 -3.48 2.24 17.46
N ARG A 137 -4.55 2.63 18.17
CA ARG A 137 -4.52 3.73 19.14
C ARG A 137 -5.22 3.30 20.41
N ASP A 138 -4.45 3.04 21.45
CA ASP A 138 -4.92 2.59 22.73
C ASP A 138 -3.99 3.07 23.86
N GLN A 139 -4.16 2.53 25.07
CA GLN A 139 -3.34 2.89 26.23
C GLN A 139 -1.84 2.56 26.08
N LYS A 140 -1.47 1.70 25.11
CA LYS A 140 -0.06 1.37 24.79
C LYS A 140 0.58 2.39 23.83
N GLY A 141 -0.17 3.41 23.41
CA GLY A 141 0.28 4.45 22.48
C GLY A 141 -0.10 4.20 21.01
N ASP A 142 0.28 5.14 20.16
CA ASP A 142 -0.01 5.11 18.73
C ASP A 142 0.99 4.19 18.00
N ARG A 143 0.48 3.17 17.31
CA ARG A 143 1.28 2.19 16.57
C ARG A 143 0.78 2.08 15.13
N LYS A 144 1.69 2.15 14.17
CA LYS A 144 1.36 2.06 12.75
C LYS A 144 1.42 0.62 12.26
N ILE A 145 0.32 0.09 11.73
CA ILE A 145 0.22 -1.28 11.21
C ILE A 145 0.27 -1.33 9.68
N ALA A 146 -0.11 -0.24 8.99
CA ALA A 146 -0.01 -0.17 7.54
C ALA A 146 0.45 1.21 7.07
N ALA A 147 1.37 1.23 6.12
CA ALA A 147 1.83 2.43 5.42
C ALA A 147 1.11 2.59 4.07
N ILE A 148 0.85 3.84 3.67
CA ILE A 148 0.24 4.16 2.38
C ILE A 148 0.99 5.31 1.73
N GLY A 149 1.41 5.11 0.48
CA GLY A 149 2.05 6.14 -0.31
C GLY A 149 1.64 6.02 -1.78
N ILE A 150 0.85 6.96 -2.27
CA ILE A 150 0.26 6.96 -3.61
C ILE A 150 0.89 8.06 -4.47
N ARG A 151 0.96 7.80 -5.77
CA ARG A 151 1.13 8.78 -6.82
C ARG A 151 -0.03 8.67 -7.81
N VAL A 152 -0.53 9.79 -8.29
CA VAL A 152 -1.47 9.83 -9.42
C VAL A 152 -0.84 10.62 -10.56
N ALA A 153 -0.82 10.05 -11.75
CA ALA A 153 -0.37 10.71 -12.97
C ALA A 153 -1.30 10.33 -14.12
N LYS A 154 -1.67 11.30 -14.95
CA LYS A 154 -2.63 11.09 -16.06
C LYS A 154 -3.97 10.47 -15.61
N GLY A 155 -4.37 10.69 -14.36
CA GLY A 155 -5.58 10.11 -13.76
C GLY A 155 -5.47 8.64 -13.37
N VAL A 156 -4.28 8.04 -13.40
CA VAL A 156 -4.00 6.64 -13.02
C VAL A 156 -3.13 6.62 -11.78
N THR A 157 -3.43 5.73 -10.84
CA THR A 157 -2.68 5.55 -9.59
C THR A 157 -1.43 4.71 -9.80
N MET A 158 -0.44 4.91 -8.96
CA MET A 158 0.79 4.11 -8.84
C MET A 158 1.22 4.01 -7.38
N HIS A 159 2.08 3.04 -7.07
CA HIS A 159 2.42 2.64 -5.72
C HIS A 159 1.16 2.17 -4.97
N GLY A 160 1.12 2.26 -3.64
CA GLY A 160 -0.02 1.72 -2.94
C GLY A 160 0.18 1.67 -1.43
N PHE A 161 0.01 0.49 -0.86
CA PHE A 161 0.06 0.27 0.57
C PHE A 161 0.96 -0.92 0.94
N ALA A 162 1.35 -0.96 2.20
CA ALA A 162 2.06 -2.06 2.82
C ALA A 162 1.44 -2.37 4.18
N LEU A 163 0.87 -3.58 4.34
CA LEU A 163 0.26 -4.08 5.56
C LEU A 163 1.24 -5.03 6.27
N ASN A 164 1.60 -4.72 7.48
CA ASN A 164 2.46 -5.57 8.30
C ASN A 164 1.66 -6.76 8.86
N VAL A 165 1.84 -7.94 8.26
CA VAL A 165 1.22 -9.18 8.74
C VAL A 165 2.09 -9.80 9.83
N ASN A 166 3.31 -10.21 9.50
CA ASN A 166 4.26 -10.85 10.42
C ASN A 166 5.74 -10.55 10.09
N PRO A 167 6.09 -9.34 9.60
CA PRO A 167 7.48 -9.05 9.25
C PRO A 167 8.35 -8.91 10.49
N ASP A 168 9.67 -9.06 10.28
CA ASP A 168 10.67 -8.58 11.26
C ASP A 168 10.69 -7.04 11.21
N LEU A 169 10.23 -6.40 12.28
CA LEU A 169 10.12 -4.95 12.37
C LEU A 169 11.42 -4.24 12.77
N THR A 170 12.51 -4.97 13.03
CA THR A 170 13.78 -4.38 13.49
C THR A 170 14.36 -3.37 12.50
N ALA A 171 14.12 -3.58 11.20
CA ALA A 171 14.52 -2.66 10.15
C ALA A 171 13.92 -1.24 10.28
N PHE A 172 12.76 -1.10 10.93
CA PHE A 172 12.17 0.22 11.18
C PHE A 172 12.94 1.04 12.23
N ASN A 173 13.77 0.42 13.07
CA ASN A 173 14.60 1.11 14.05
C ASN A 173 15.73 1.93 13.41
N GLU A 174 16.07 1.64 12.15
CA GLU A 174 17.14 2.30 11.41
C GLU A 174 16.68 3.60 10.70
N ILE A 175 15.38 3.89 10.71
CA ILE A 175 14.78 5.03 10.02
C ILE A 175 13.84 5.80 10.92
N ILE A 176 13.62 7.07 10.62
CA ILE A 176 12.50 7.83 11.20
C ILE A 176 11.29 7.62 10.29
N ALA A 177 10.59 6.49 10.51
CA ALA A 177 9.46 6.10 9.68
C ALA A 177 8.39 7.20 9.65
N CYS A 178 7.97 7.59 8.45
CA CYS A 178 6.95 8.62 8.23
C CYS A 178 7.31 10.01 8.80
N GLY A 179 8.56 10.25 9.21
CA GLY A 179 9.01 11.49 9.83
C GLY A 179 8.43 11.74 11.24
N LEU A 180 8.03 10.70 11.92
CA LEU A 180 7.47 10.74 13.28
C LEU A 180 8.39 9.92 14.20
N PRO A 181 9.28 10.58 14.97
CA PRO A 181 10.32 9.87 15.74
C PRO A 181 9.75 8.99 16.86
N ASP A 182 8.57 9.31 17.38
CA ASP A 182 7.94 8.60 18.49
C ASP A 182 6.92 7.54 18.03
N VAL A 183 6.81 7.29 16.73
CA VAL A 183 5.85 6.32 16.19
C VAL A 183 6.42 4.92 16.20
N ILE A 184 5.73 4.05 16.92
CA ILE A 184 6.01 2.62 16.95
C ILE A 184 5.37 1.97 15.71
N THR A 185 6.12 1.08 15.04
CA THR A 185 5.57 0.20 14.01
C THR A 185 5.12 -1.12 14.64
N THR A 186 3.96 -1.62 14.24
CA THR A 186 3.41 -2.89 14.72
C THR A 186 3.02 -3.81 13.56
N SER A 187 2.58 -5.03 13.87
CA SER A 187 2.11 -6.02 12.90
C SER A 187 0.88 -6.76 13.43
N MET A 188 0.16 -7.43 12.51
CA MET A 188 -0.99 -8.26 12.89
C MET A 188 -0.58 -9.37 13.88
N ALA A 189 0.57 -10.01 13.69
CA ALA A 189 1.08 -11.05 14.59
C ALA A 189 1.28 -10.52 16.01
N LEU A 190 1.84 -9.33 16.17
CA LEU A 190 2.06 -8.69 17.48
C LEU A 190 0.74 -8.30 18.14
N GLU A 191 -0.18 -7.66 17.41
CA GLU A 191 -1.46 -7.23 17.98
C GLU A 191 -2.34 -8.41 18.37
N LEU A 192 -2.28 -9.52 17.62
CA LEU A 192 -3.02 -10.75 17.89
C LEU A 192 -2.34 -11.66 18.94
N SER A 193 -1.07 -11.42 19.25
CA SER A 193 -0.24 -12.31 20.06
C SER A 193 -0.28 -13.77 19.58
N ARG A 194 -0.34 -13.99 18.27
CA ARG A 194 -0.30 -15.31 17.60
C ARG A 194 0.35 -15.26 16.25
N ALA A 195 0.78 -16.41 15.76
CA ALA A 195 1.21 -16.54 14.38
C ALA A 195 0.04 -16.28 13.42
N ILE A 196 0.31 -15.55 12.34
CA ILE A 196 -0.60 -15.30 11.23
C ILE A 196 0.23 -15.22 9.95
N THR A 197 -0.32 -15.67 8.83
CA THR A 197 0.39 -15.76 7.56
C THR A 197 -0.21 -14.84 6.50
N ILE A 198 0.61 -14.50 5.51
CA ILE A 198 0.17 -13.77 4.30
C ILE A 198 -1.00 -14.51 3.63
N ALA A 199 -0.93 -15.84 3.56
CA ALA A 199 -1.96 -16.67 2.93
C ALA A 199 -3.31 -16.60 3.66
N GLU A 200 -3.34 -16.42 4.98
CA GLU A 200 -4.60 -16.21 5.74
C GLU A 200 -5.22 -14.84 5.46
N VAL A 201 -4.38 -13.81 5.28
CA VAL A 201 -4.85 -12.42 5.15
C VAL A 201 -5.25 -12.06 3.72
N THR A 202 -4.56 -12.59 2.72
CA THR A 202 -4.76 -12.22 1.31
C THR A 202 -6.20 -12.39 0.82
N PRO A 203 -6.91 -13.50 1.07
CA PRO A 203 -8.30 -13.65 0.61
C PRO A 203 -9.25 -12.62 1.23
N ILE A 204 -9.04 -12.27 2.50
CA ILE A 204 -9.85 -11.27 3.20
C ILE A 204 -9.54 -9.87 2.66
N LEU A 205 -8.27 -9.58 2.40
CA LEU A 205 -7.87 -8.33 1.76
C LEU A 205 -8.52 -8.16 0.39
N GLU A 206 -8.48 -9.17 -0.46
CA GLU A 206 -9.10 -9.13 -1.79
C GLU A 206 -10.62 -8.97 -1.72
N LYS A 207 -11.29 -9.68 -0.81
CA LYS A 207 -12.73 -9.58 -0.57
C LYS A 207 -13.19 -8.14 -0.32
N HIS A 208 -12.43 -7.35 0.44
CA HIS A 208 -12.75 -5.97 0.75
C HIS A 208 -12.21 -4.98 -0.29
N LEU A 209 -11.01 -5.23 -0.81
CA LEU A 209 -10.31 -4.27 -1.67
C LEU A 209 -10.91 -4.19 -3.06
N LEU A 210 -11.24 -5.32 -3.69
CA LEU A 210 -11.70 -5.34 -5.08
C LEU A 210 -13.01 -4.56 -5.30
N PRO A 211 -14.05 -4.74 -4.49
CA PRO A 211 -15.28 -3.95 -4.63
C PRO A 211 -15.04 -2.45 -4.36
N ALA A 212 -14.12 -2.11 -3.44
CA ALA A 212 -13.78 -0.74 -3.14
C ALA A 212 -13.07 -0.06 -4.32
N LEU A 213 -12.10 -0.74 -4.94
CA LEU A 213 -11.40 -0.25 -6.12
C LEU A 213 -12.35 -0.08 -7.31
N ALA A 214 -13.24 -1.05 -7.56
CA ALA A 214 -14.21 -0.99 -8.64
C ALA A 214 -15.15 0.23 -8.53
N ARG A 215 -15.53 0.64 -7.32
CA ARG A 215 -16.41 1.83 -7.10
C ARG A 215 -15.77 3.16 -7.48
N VAL A 216 -14.45 3.27 -7.46
CA VAL A 216 -13.72 4.52 -7.70
C VAL A 216 -12.95 4.53 -9.01
N SER A 217 -12.96 3.41 -9.73
CA SER A 217 -12.35 3.27 -11.06
C SER A 217 -13.28 3.74 -12.18
N ALA A 218 -12.68 4.23 -13.26
CA ALA A 218 -13.34 4.60 -14.53
C ALA A 218 -13.11 3.54 -15.60
#